data_e13b7dc69985c92ed56a1ee429577680
#
_entry.id   e13b7dc69985c92ed56a1ee429577680
#
_cell.length_a   1.000
_cell.length_b   1.000
_cell.length_c   1.000
_cell.angle_alpha   90.00
_cell.angle_beta   90.00
_cell.angle_gamma   90.00
#
_symmetry.space_group_name_H-M   'P 1'
#
loop_
_entity.id
_entity.type
_entity.pdbx_description
1 polymer ?
#
loop_
_entity_poly.entity_id
_entity_poly.type
_entity_poly.pdbx_seq_one_letter_code
_entity_poly.pdbx_strand_id
1 'polypeptide(L)'
;MALWFPRLPTDRLQRRGKRQTAEAPPLVVVAKVDNALRLSAVDRKATFLGLAIGQPLANARAMLPALTVVAANEPDDLKLLSRIADWCDRFTPHVALDGPRGLLLNVTGAAHLFGGEQALLDRIRESLKAQGLAVRGAMAGTAVAARAFARYRDGAVITPGEEAEMMAPLPVAALNLDH
;
A
#
# COMPACT_ATOMS: atom_id res chain seq x y z
N MET A 1 11.20 7.97 5.51
CA MET A 1 10.33 6.75 5.59
C MET A 1 9.31 6.80 4.47
N ALA A 2 9.01 5.67 3.85
CA ALA A 2 7.89 5.52 2.91
C ALA A 2 6.91 4.45 3.43
N LEU A 3 5.62 4.70 3.28
CA LEU A 3 4.55 3.73 3.52
C LEU A 3 3.81 3.49 2.20
N TRP A 4 3.49 2.24 1.91
CA TRP A 4 2.74 1.85 0.72
C TRP A 4 1.58 0.94 1.07
N PHE A 5 0.40 1.23 0.50
CA PHE A 5 -0.87 0.56 0.77
C PHE A 5 -1.34 -0.21 -0.47
N PRO A 6 -0.84 -1.43 -0.69
CA PRO A 6 -1.10 -2.19 -1.92
C PRO A 6 -2.58 -2.47 -2.18
N ARG A 7 -3.39 -2.53 -1.14
CA ARG A 7 -4.81 -2.88 -1.18
C ARG A 7 -5.73 -1.76 -0.67
N LEU A 8 -5.30 -0.50 -0.69
CA LEU A 8 -6.06 0.63 -0.14
C LEU A 8 -7.54 0.64 -0.56
N PRO A 9 -7.92 0.45 -1.86
CA PRO A 9 -9.32 0.46 -2.28
C PRO A 9 -10.14 -0.68 -1.67
N THR A 10 -9.61 -1.90 -1.64
CA THR A 10 -10.31 -3.05 -1.04
C THR A 10 -10.36 -2.96 0.48
N ASP A 11 -9.28 -2.52 1.13
CA ASP A 11 -9.23 -2.32 2.58
C ASP A 11 -10.25 -1.24 3.01
N ARG A 12 -10.41 -0.15 2.23
CA ARG A 12 -11.43 0.88 2.46
C ARG A 12 -12.84 0.29 2.47
N LEU A 13 -13.15 -0.54 1.48
CA LEU A 13 -14.45 -1.17 1.35
C LEU A 13 -14.72 -2.17 2.49
N GLN A 14 -13.73 -2.98 2.85
CA GLN A 14 -13.82 -3.96 3.92
C GLN A 14 -13.97 -3.32 5.31
N ARG A 15 -13.34 -2.16 5.53
CA ARG A 15 -13.49 -1.39 6.79
C ARG A 15 -14.86 -0.75 6.96
N ARG A 16 -15.56 -0.42 5.87
CA ARG A 16 -16.94 0.12 5.89
C ARG A 16 -17.98 -0.98 6.09
N GLY A 17 -17.69 -2.20 5.64
CA GLY A 17 -18.55 -3.37 5.84
C GLY A 17 -18.36 -3.99 7.22
N LYS A 18 -19.38 -4.72 7.71
CA LYS A 18 -19.20 -5.62 8.84
C LYS A 18 -18.06 -6.58 8.52
N ARG A 19 -17.16 -6.84 9.51
CA ARG A 19 -16.01 -7.73 9.43
C ARG A 19 -16.20 -8.84 8.40
N GLN A 20 -15.31 -8.91 7.41
CA GLN A 20 -15.32 -9.97 6.41
C GLN A 20 -15.26 -11.32 7.14
N THR A 21 -16.31 -12.10 7.05
CA THR A 21 -16.28 -13.48 7.51
C THR A 21 -15.37 -14.28 6.56
N ALA A 22 -14.80 -15.37 7.03
CA ALA A 22 -14.00 -16.28 6.19
C ALA A 22 -14.78 -16.76 4.94
N GLU A 23 -16.11 -16.76 5.01
CA GLU A 23 -17.03 -17.17 3.95
C GLU A 23 -17.33 -16.08 2.92
N ALA A 24 -17.02 -14.79 3.22
CA ALA A 24 -17.29 -13.71 2.28
C ALA A 24 -16.60 -13.95 0.92
N PRO A 25 -17.29 -13.67 -0.20
CA PRO A 25 -16.69 -13.85 -1.54
C PRO A 25 -15.48 -12.93 -1.73
N PRO A 26 -14.52 -13.31 -2.62
CA PRO A 26 -13.38 -12.45 -2.95
C PRO A 26 -13.87 -11.10 -3.49
N LEU A 27 -13.18 -10.02 -3.10
CA LEU A 27 -13.51 -8.65 -3.49
C LEU A 27 -12.49 -8.09 -4.47
N VAL A 28 -12.99 -7.53 -5.57
CA VAL A 28 -12.17 -6.80 -6.52
C VAL A 28 -12.76 -5.41 -6.80
N VAL A 29 -11.88 -4.48 -7.10
CA VAL A 29 -12.25 -3.16 -7.60
C VAL A 29 -11.88 -3.10 -9.08
N VAL A 30 -12.76 -2.53 -9.90
CA VAL A 30 -12.59 -2.44 -11.35
C VAL A 30 -12.58 -0.99 -11.81
N ALA A 31 -11.74 -0.71 -12.78
CA ALA A 31 -11.71 0.54 -13.53
C ALA A 31 -11.81 0.27 -15.03
N LYS A 32 -12.27 1.26 -15.78
CA LYS A 32 -12.29 1.20 -17.25
C LYS A 32 -10.93 1.64 -17.77
N VAL A 33 -10.23 0.73 -18.44
CA VAL A 33 -8.95 0.98 -19.10
C VAL A 33 -9.07 0.48 -20.54
N ASP A 34 -8.72 1.31 -21.51
CA ASP A 34 -8.79 0.98 -22.95
C ASP A 34 -10.12 0.34 -23.36
N ASN A 35 -11.21 0.96 -22.94
CA ASN A 35 -12.59 0.53 -23.19
C ASN A 35 -12.98 -0.84 -22.58
N ALA A 36 -12.13 -1.46 -21.76
CA ALA A 36 -12.39 -2.69 -21.05
C ALA A 36 -12.41 -2.50 -19.53
N LEU A 37 -13.23 -3.27 -18.81
CA LEU A 37 -13.17 -3.32 -17.36
C LEU A 37 -12.02 -4.22 -16.94
N ARG A 38 -11.07 -3.64 -16.20
CA ARG A 38 -9.91 -4.33 -15.62
C ARG A 38 -9.88 -4.22 -14.12
N LEU A 39 -9.28 -5.20 -13.46
CA LEU A 39 -9.06 -5.18 -12.02
C LEU A 39 -8.05 -4.09 -11.66
N SER A 40 -8.47 -3.08 -10.92
CA SER A 40 -7.61 -2.00 -10.41
C SER A 40 -7.12 -2.27 -8.98
N ALA A 41 -7.86 -3.07 -8.20
CA ALA A 41 -7.42 -3.59 -6.92
C ALA A 41 -8.06 -4.96 -6.65
N VAL A 42 -7.34 -5.79 -5.91
CA VAL A 42 -7.76 -7.14 -5.49
C VAL A 42 -7.53 -7.29 -3.98
N ASP A 43 -8.44 -7.95 -3.27
CA ASP A 43 -8.25 -8.24 -1.86
C ASP A 43 -7.30 -9.42 -1.64
N ARG A 44 -7.03 -9.74 -0.38
CA ARG A 44 -6.15 -10.87 -0.02
C ARG A 44 -6.67 -12.20 -0.55
N LYS A 45 -7.99 -12.42 -0.48
CA LYS A 45 -8.64 -13.67 -0.90
C LYS A 45 -8.57 -13.81 -2.42
N ALA A 46 -8.89 -12.74 -3.17
CA ALA A 46 -8.79 -12.71 -4.61
C ALA A 46 -7.35 -12.95 -5.10
N THR A 47 -6.36 -12.32 -4.44
CA THR A 47 -4.94 -12.55 -4.73
C THR A 47 -4.54 -14.01 -4.49
N PHE A 48 -4.97 -14.61 -3.37
CA PHE A 48 -4.68 -16.01 -3.06
C PHE A 48 -5.28 -16.98 -4.07
N LEU A 49 -6.44 -16.63 -4.65
CA LEU A 49 -7.14 -17.40 -5.67
C LEU A 49 -6.63 -17.09 -7.11
N GLY A 50 -5.51 -16.38 -7.24
CA GLY A 50 -4.81 -16.17 -8.52
C GLY A 50 -5.28 -14.96 -9.32
N LEU A 51 -6.11 -14.07 -8.77
CA LEU A 51 -6.47 -12.82 -9.45
C LEU A 51 -5.37 -11.77 -9.28
N ALA A 52 -5.12 -11.02 -10.36
CA ALA A 52 -4.09 -9.98 -10.42
C ALA A 52 -4.65 -8.65 -10.94
N ILE A 53 -4.03 -7.54 -10.51
CA ILE A 53 -4.31 -6.20 -11.03
C ILE A 53 -4.00 -6.18 -12.55
N GLY A 54 -4.82 -5.47 -13.33
CA GLY A 54 -4.73 -5.39 -14.79
C GLY A 54 -5.49 -6.49 -15.53
N GLN A 55 -5.85 -7.60 -14.88
CA GLN A 55 -6.60 -8.68 -15.49
C GLN A 55 -7.99 -8.21 -15.96
N PRO A 56 -8.47 -8.63 -17.15
CA PRO A 56 -9.83 -8.34 -17.58
C PRO A 56 -10.87 -8.94 -16.63
N LEU A 57 -11.93 -8.18 -16.33
CA LEU A 57 -13.01 -8.63 -15.43
C LEU A 57 -13.69 -9.91 -15.94
N ALA A 58 -13.84 -10.06 -17.26
CA ALA A 58 -14.43 -11.25 -17.86
C ALA A 58 -13.65 -12.53 -17.50
N ASN A 59 -12.31 -12.47 -17.55
CA ASN A 59 -11.45 -13.58 -17.17
C ASN A 59 -11.54 -13.87 -15.66
N ALA A 60 -11.56 -12.81 -14.84
CA ALA A 60 -11.70 -12.98 -13.40
C ALA A 60 -13.02 -13.66 -13.00
N ARG A 61 -14.13 -13.30 -13.66
CA ARG A 61 -15.44 -13.94 -13.45
C ARG A 61 -15.50 -15.39 -13.95
N ALA A 62 -14.81 -15.70 -15.03
CA ALA A 62 -14.70 -17.08 -15.53
C ALA A 62 -13.95 -17.97 -14.53
N MET A 63 -12.92 -17.42 -13.86
CA MET A 63 -12.18 -18.14 -12.82
C MET A 63 -12.96 -18.26 -11.51
N LEU A 64 -13.64 -17.19 -11.12
CA LEU A 64 -14.35 -17.08 -9.82
C LEU A 64 -15.75 -16.49 -10.05
N PRO A 65 -16.78 -17.31 -10.33
CA PRO A 65 -18.15 -16.82 -10.55
C PRO A 65 -18.72 -16.03 -9.35
N ALA A 66 -18.40 -16.45 -8.13
CA ALA A 66 -18.85 -15.78 -6.90
C ALA A 66 -17.91 -14.62 -6.48
N LEU A 67 -17.65 -13.70 -7.41
CA LEU A 67 -16.77 -12.56 -7.20
C LEU A 67 -17.57 -11.30 -6.85
N THR A 68 -17.24 -10.63 -5.75
CA THR A 68 -17.76 -9.30 -5.44
C THR A 68 -17.00 -8.25 -6.25
N VAL A 69 -17.71 -7.49 -7.08
CA VAL A 69 -17.13 -6.49 -7.97
C VAL A 69 -17.65 -5.11 -7.59
N VAL A 70 -16.75 -4.16 -7.37
CA VAL A 70 -17.07 -2.77 -7.05
C VAL A 70 -16.33 -1.85 -8.01
N ALA A 71 -16.97 -0.78 -8.46
CA ALA A 71 -16.32 0.23 -9.29
C ALA A 71 -15.27 1.01 -8.47
N ALA A 72 -14.18 1.44 -9.12
CA ALA A 72 -13.17 2.29 -8.52
C ALA A 72 -13.79 3.63 -8.06
N ASN A 73 -13.33 4.12 -6.92
CA ASN A 73 -13.71 5.42 -6.37
C ASN A 73 -12.46 6.08 -5.79
N GLU A 74 -11.68 6.67 -6.68
CA GLU A 74 -10.42 7.34 -6.35
C GLU A 74 -10.58 8.47 -5.33
N PRO A 75 -11.64 9.32 -5.40
CA PRO A 75 -11.86 10.36 -4.38
C PRO A 75 -11.99 9.80 -2.97
N ASP A 76 -12.68 8.67 -2.80
CA ASP A 76 -12.85 8.05 -1.48
C ASP A 76 -11.58 7.33 -1.02
N ASP A 77 -10.80 6.77 -1.94
CA ASP A 77 -9.49 6.19 -1.65
C ASP A 77 -8.52 7.28 -1.18
N LEU A 78 -8.49 8.42 -1.86
CA LEU A 78 -7.68 9.58 -1.48
C LEU A 78 -8.10 10.15 -0.12
N LYS A 79 -9.40 10.24 0.17
CA LYS A 79 -9.91 10.65 1.50
C LYS A 79 -9.41 9.72 2.61
N LEU A 80 -9.36 8.41 2.36
CA LEU A 80 -8.81 7.48 3.33
C LEU A 80 -7.30 7.71 3.50
N LEU A 81 -6.57 7.86 2.40
CA LEU A 81 -5.12 8.10 2.44
C LEU A 81 -4.77 9.39 3.20
N SER A 82 -5.53 10.49 2.97
CA SER A 82 -5.38 11.75 3.70
C SER A 82 -5.60 11.57 5.20
N ARG A 83 -6.64 10.83 5.62
CA ARG A 83 -6.86 10.52 7.04
C ARG A 83 -5.74 9.69 7.67
N ILE A 84 -5.10 8.82 6.88
CA ILE A 84 -3.93 8.09 7.35
C ILE A 84 -2.73 9.04 7.48
N ALA A 85 -2.57 9.99 6.57
CA ALA A 85 -1.56 11.04 6.66
C ALA A 85 -1.74 11.88 7.93
N ASP A 86 -2.95 12.40 8.18
CA ASP A 86 -3.31 13.14 9.41
C ASP A 86 -3.03 12.30 10.68
N TRP A 87 -3.29 10.99 10.61
CA TRP A 87 -2.97 10.10 11.72
C TRP A 87 -1.46 9.96 11.93
N CYS A 88 -0.64 10.06 10.88
CA CYS A 88 0.82 10.00 10.96
C CYS A 88 1.44 11.26 11.57
N ASP A 89 0.74 12.39 11.65
CA ASP A 89 1.23 13.65 12.25
C ASP A 89 1.69 13.49 13.70
N ARG A 90 1.19 12.48 14.40
CA ARG A 90 1.67 12.12 15.76
C ARG A 90 3.11 11.65 15.82
N PHE A 91 3.70 11.28 14.69
CA PHE A 91 5.08 10.81 14.58
C PHE A 91 6.00 11.87 14.00
N THR A 92 5.49 12.67 13.08
CA THR A 92 6.19 13.78 12.43
C THR A 92 5.18 14.71 11.75
N PRO A 93 5.37 16.03 11.81
CA PRO A 93 4.51 16.97 11.08
C PRO A 93 4.81 17.01 9.57
N HIS A 94 5.82 16.31 9.11
CA HIS A 94 6.26 16.31 7.72
C HIS A 94 5.78 15.04 7.01
N VAL A 95 4.49 15.02 6.68
CA VAL A 95 3.84 13.92 5.94
C VAL A 95 3.39 14.44 4.58
N ALA A 96 3.69 13.70 3.53
CA ALA A 96 3.25 14.00 2.16
C ALA A 96 2.57 12.77 1.53
N LEU A 97 1.54 13.02 0.72
CA LEU A 97 0.95 12.00 -0.14
C LEU A 97 1.95 11.63 -1.24
N ASP A 98 2.07 10.35 -1.52
CA ASP A 98 2.96 9.78 -2.53
C ASP A 98 2.15 8.93 -3.52
N GLY A 99 1.60 9.60 -4.52
CA GLY A 99 0.66 8.97 -5.45
C GLY A 99 -0.63 8.50 -4.77
N PRO A 100 -1.39 7.62 -5.41
CA PRO A 100 -2.72 7.23 -4.94
C PRO A 100 -2.72 6.24 -3.77
N ARG A 101 -1.55 5.70 -3.41
CA ARG A 101 -1.44 4.60 -2.41
C ARG A 101 -0.21 4.68 -1.52
N GLY A 102 0.47 5.82 -1.47
CA GLY A 102 1.70 5.99 -0.72
C GLY A 102 1.71 7.21 0.19
N LEU A 103 2.55 7.18 1.20
CA LEU A 103 2.90 8.30 2.05
C LEU A 103 4.42 8.38 2.19
N LEU A 104 4.93 9.60 2.21
CA LEU A 104 6.31 9.90 2.60
C LEU A 104 6.29 10.65 3.93
N LEU A 105 7.11 10.21 4.86
CA LEU A 105 7.27 10.81 6.17
C LEU A 105 8.74 11.19 6.35
N ASN A 106 9.00 12.46 6.66
CA ASN A 106 10.33 12.85 7.13
C ASN A 106 10.38 12.65 8.65
N VAL A 107 11.08 11.62 9.08
CA VAL A 107 11.23 11.24 10.50
C VAL A 107 12.60 11.60 11.06
N THR A 108 13.36 12.43 10.35
CA THR A 108 14.67 12.92 10.80
C THR A 108 14.52 13.61 12.15
N GLY A 109 15.30 13.16 13.12
CA GLY A 109 15.26 13.69 14.49
C GLY A 109 14.08 13.23 15.34
N ALA A 110 13.10 12.45 14.81
CA ALA A 110 11.97 11.96 15.59
C ALA A 110 12.14 10.49 16.05
N ALA A 111 12.90 9.68 15.31
CA ALA A 111 13.00 8.25 15.57
C ALA A 111 13.46 7.88 17.00
N HIS A 112 14.34 8.67 17.58
CA HIS A 112 14.86 8.43 18.94
C HIS A 112 13.76 8.49 20.02
N LEU A 113 12.68 9.25 19.80
CA LEU A 113 11.53 9.35 20.71
C LEU A 113 10.71 8.04 20.75
N PHE A 114 10.91 7.18 19.78
CA PHE A 114 10.16 5.93 19.62
C PHE A 114 11.03 4.67 19.79
N GLY A 115 12.27 4.83 20.26
CA GLY A 115 13.20 3.70 20.43
C GLY A 115 14.05 3.37 19.19
N GLY A 116 14.16 4.31 18.25
CA GLY A 116 14.95 4.17 17.04
C GLY A 116 14.10 3.97 15.76
N GLU A 117 14.78 3.92 14.63
CA GLU A 117 14.13 3.88 13.32
C GLU A 117 13.32 2.61 13.10
N GLN A 118 13.86 1.45 13.45
CA GLN A 118 13.16 0.18 13.31
C GLN A 118 11.92 0.12 14.20
N ALA A 119 12.03 0.53 15.46
CA ALA A 119 10.91 0.53 16.40
C ALA A 119 9.79 1.48 15.95
N LEU A 120 10.14 2.65 15.42
CA LEU A 120 9.17 3.59 14.86
C LEU A 120 8.46 3.00 13.64
N LEU A 121 9.21 2.41 12.70
CA LEU A 121 8.65 1.78 11.50
C LEU A 121 7.67 0.66 11.86
N ASP A 122 8.07 -0.23 12.76
CA ASP A 122 7.25 -1.37 13.17
C ASP A 122 6.00 -0.90 13.93
N ARG A 123 6.11 0.06 14.82
CA ARG A 123 4.97 0.67 15.54
C ARG A 123 3.92 1.24 14.58
N ILE A 124 4.35 1.98 13.56
CA ILE A 124 3.43 2.54 12.54
C ILE A 124 2.75 1.42 11.78
N ARG A 125 3.53 0.45 11.27
CA ARG A 125 3.00 -0.67 10.48
C ARG A 125 2.02 -1.53 11.28
N GLU A 126 2.35 -1.89 12.50
CA GLU A 126 1.48 -2.68 13.39
C GLU A 126 0.19 -1.95 13.71
N SER A 127 0.27 -0.65 14.04
CA SER A 127 -0.92 0.16 14.31
C SER A 127 -1.85 0.26 13.12
N LEU A 128 -1.32 0.40 11.90
CA LEU A 128 -2.13 0.46 10.68
C LEU A 128 -2.69 -0.92 10.30
N LYS A 129 -1.92 -1.99 10.49
CA LYS A 129 -2.40 -3.38 10.32
C LYS A 129 -3.54 -3.72 11.28
N ALA A 130 -3.41 -3.31 12.55
CA ALA A 130 -4.47 -3.48 13.56
C ALA A 130 -5.77 -2.75 13.17
N GLN A 131 -5.68 -1.69 12.39
CA GLN A 131 -6.83 -0.98 11.82
C GLN A 131 -7.38 -1.64 10.54
N GLY A 132 -6.87 -2.79 10.12
CA GLY A 132 -7.32 -3.52 8.93
C GLY A 132 -6.76 -2.98 7.61
N LEU A 133 -5.62 -2.32 7.64
CA LEU A 133 -4.93 -1.83 6.43
C LEU A 133 -3.76 -2.75 6.07
N ALA A 134 -3.69 -3.15 4.81
CA ALA A 134 -2.49 -3.76 4.27
C ALA A 134 -1.47 -2.66 4.02
N VAL A 135 -0.44 -2.60 4.85
CA VAL A 135 0.62 -1.60 4.75
C VAL A 135 1.98 -2.27 4.67
N ARG A 136 2.82 -1.73 3.83
CA ARG A 136 4.26 -2.00 3.73
C ARG A 136 5.00 -0.70 4.00
N GLY A 137 6.19 -0.78 4.53
CA GLY A 137 6.97 0.41 4.83
C GLY A 137 8.47 0.13 4.87
N ALA A 138 9.26 1.16 4.60
CA ALA A 138 10.70 1.12 4.73
C ALA A 138 11.27 2.52 5.04
N MET A 139 12.48 2.54 5.58
CA MET A 139 13.27 3.75 5.79
C MET A 139 14.54 3.70 4.96
N ALA A 140 14.95 4.85 4.44
CA ALA A 140 16.22 5.06 3.77
C ALA A 140 16.55 6.57 3.79
N GLY A 141 17.78 6.93 3.48
CA GLY A 141 18.22 8.33 3.43
C GLY A 141 17.58 9.14 2.30
N THR A 142 17.04 8.50 1.27
CA THR A 142 16.35 9.17 0.15
C THR A 142 14.91 8.69 0.00
N ALA A 143 14.02 9.57 -0.51
CA ALA A 143 12.63 9.22 -0.78
C ALA A 143 12.51 8.11 -1.83
N VAL A 144 13.34 8.14 -2.86
CA VAL A 144 13.35 7.13 -3.93
C VAL A 144 13.69 5.75 -3.38
N ALA A 145 14.75 5.64 -2.60
CA ALA A 145 15.14 4.39 -1.97
C ALA A 145 14.06 3.89 -0.99
N ALA A 146 13.53 4.78 -0.13
CA ALA A 146 12.47 4.42 0.80
C ALA A 146 11.23 3.86 0.09
N ARG A 147 10.80 4.46 -1.04
CA ARG A 147 9.70 3.96 -1.89
C ARG A 147 9.98 2.58 -2.46
N ALA A 148 11.18 2.40 -3.03
CA ALA A 148 11.60 1.13 -3.60
C ALA A 148 11.56 0.02 -2.54
N PHE A 149 12.17 0.26 -1.38
CA PHE A 149 12.20 -0.73 -0.31
C PHE A 149 10.81 -0.98 0.29
N ALA A 150 9.95 0.03 0.45
CA ALA A 150 8.58 -0.16 0.92
C ALA A 150 7.78 -1.11 -0.01
N ARG A 151 8.05 -1.09 -1.32
CA ARG A 151 7.39 -1.96 -2.30
C ARG A 151 8.01 -3.35 -2.38
N TYR A 152 9.33 -3.47 -2.31
CA TYR A 152 10.05 -4.71 -2.61
C TYR A 152 10.71 -5.38 -1.39
N ARG A 153 11.03 -4.62 -0.32
CA ARG A 153 11.67 -5.12 0.91
C ARG A 153 10.98 -4.54 2.15
N ASP A 154 9.72 -4.95 2.37
CA ASP A 154 8.91 -4.48 3.50
C ASP A 154 9.63 -4.66 4.84
N GLY A 155 9.65 -3.60 5.64
CA GLY A 155 10.28 -3.57 6.96
C GLY A 155 11.76 -3.19 6.94
N ALA A 156 12.34 -2.88 5.79
CA ALA A 156 13.75 -2.52 5.69
C ALA A 156 14.03 -1.12 6.26
N VAL A 157 15.08 -1.03 7.05
CA VAL A 157 15.73 0.23 7.46
C VAL A 157 17.13 0.21 6.88
N ILE A 158 17.41 1.12 5.97
CA ILE A 158 18.67 1.18 5.21
C ILE A 158 19.52 2.32 5.73
N THR A 159 20.75 2.02 6.09
CA THR A 159 21.72 3.01 6.55
C THR A 159 22.00 4.02 5.43
N PRO A 160 22.02 5.33 5.73
CA PRO A 160 22.38 6.33 4.74
C PRO A 160 23.75 6.04 4.11
N GLY A 161 23.81 6.02 2.78
CA GLY A 161 25.01 5.68 2.00
C GLY A 161 25.04 4.25 1.44
N GLU A 162 24.25 3.33 1.97
CA GLU A 162 24.16 1.93 1.50
C GLU A 162 23.05 1.72 0.45
N GLU A 163 22.25 2.77 0.16
CA GLU A 163 21.06 2.65 -0.67
C GLU A 163 21.35 2.09 -2.06
N ALA A 164 22.42 2.53 -2.70
CA ALA A 164 22.78 2.11 -4.06
C ALA A 164 23.07 0.60 -4.12
N GLU A 165 23.85 0.10 -3.18
CA GLU A 165 24.19 -1.32 -3.09
C GLU A 165 22.95 -2.17 -2.79
N MET A 166 22.15 -1.72 -1.83
CA MET A 166 20.94 -2.43 -1.40
C MET A 166 19.82 -2.38 -2.43
N MET A 167 19.79 -1.38 -3.32
CA MET A 167 18.85 -1.27 -4.43
C MET A 167 19.26 -2.07 -5.66
N ALA A 168 20.55 -2.32 -5.87
CA ALA A 168 21.08 -2.99 -7.06
C ALA A 168 20.36 -4.33 -7.41
N PRO A 169 20.01 -5.20 -6.45
CA PRO A 169 19.29 -6.44 -6.75
C PRO A 169 17.78 -6.24 -7.00
N LEU A 170 17.22 -5.04 -6.83
CA LEU A 170 15.80 -4.79 -7.08
C LEU A 170 15.52 -4.66 -8.58
N PRO A 171 14.30 -5.04 -9.03
CA PRO A 171 13.92 -4.82 -10.43
C PRO A 171 13.90 -3.33 -10.76
N VAL A 172 14.18 -2.97 -12.02
CA VAL A 172 14.17 -1.57 -12.49
C VAL A 172 12.84 -0.86 -12.18
N ALA A 173 11.74 -1.58 -12.20
CA ALA A 173 10.43 -1.07 -11.78
C ALA A 173 10.39 -0.55 -10.33
N ALA A 174 11.38 -0.91 -9.50
CA ALA A 174 11.49 -0.39 -8.13
C ALA A 174 11.81 1.10 -8.09
N LEU A 175 12.47 1.63 -9.12
CA LEU A 175 12.80 3.04 -9.24
C LEU A 175 11.55 3.92 -9.49
N ASN A 176 10.43 3.28 -9.89
CA ASN A 176 9.15 3.95 -10.13
C ASN A 176 9.32 5.21 -10.98
N LEU A 177 9.99 5.06 -12.11
CA LEU A 177 10.14 6.11 -13.12
C LEU A 177 8.82 6.24 -13.89
N ASP A 178 7.72 6.49 -13.17
CA ASP A 178 6.43 6.78 -13.78
C ASP A 178 6.51 8.18 -14.41
N HIS A 179 6.33 8.20 -15.71
CA HIS A 179 6.19 9.41 -16.53
C HIS A 179 4.77 9.96 -16.40
#